data_a5f0c158c3f925b4d28adab9f8e9ac94
#
_entry.id   a5f0c158c3f925b4d28adab9f8e9ac94
#
_cell.length_a   1.000
_cell.length_b   1.000
_cell.length_c   1.000
_cell.angle_alpha   90.00
_cell.angle_beta   90.00
_cell.angle_gamma   90.00
#
_symmetry.space_group_name_H-M   'P 1'
#
loop_
_entity.id
_entity.type
_entity.pdbx_description
1 polymer ?
#
loop_
_entity_poly.entity_id
_entity_poly.type
_entity_poly.pdbx_seq_one_letter_code
_entity_poly.pdbx_strand_id
1 'polypeptide(L)'
;GKGVFWKKVDKSKYTLHFSDIKTGVDCRDLPYDDQSMDCVVLDPPYMEGFFRRNQSHLAGTGSFASFRDHYSDGSVYEQKDGVPKYHDAVTDLYYSAGREAHRVLKKNGILIVKTQDEVSANKQHLTHVEIINYYEKIGYYTKDLFVVVRNNKPNVSTIKKQVHARKNHSYFLVFVKL
;
A
#
# COMPACT_ATOMS: atom_id res chain seq x y z
N GLY A 1 -8.21 2.05 8.13
CA GLY A 1 -9.02 1.67 6.96
C GLY A 1 -10.49 1.43 7.27
N LYS A 2 -11.33 1.47 6.24
CA LYS A 2 -12.80 1.31 6.39
C LYS A 2 -13.24 -0.15 6.69
N GLY A 3 -12.31 -1.07 6.91
CA GLY A 3 -12.62 -2.47 7.26
C GLY A 3 -13.33 -3.27 6.16
N VAL A 4 -13.17 -2.89 4.89
CA VAL A 4 -13.88 -3.52 3.76
C VAL A 4 -13.51 -5.00 3.60
N PHE A 5 -12.27 -5.37 3.86
CA PHE A 5 -11.80 -6.76 3.81
C PHE A 5 -12.50 -7.67 4.82
N TRP A 6 -13.00 -7.10 5.91
CA TRP A 6 -13.58 -7.83 7.04
C TRP A 6 -15.10 -7.98 6.98
N LYS A 7 -15.74 -7.53 5.90
CA LYS A 7 -17.22 -7.57 5.80
C LYS A 7 -17.81 -8.99 5.83
N LYS A 8 -17.06 -9.97 5.34
CA LYS A 8 -17.49 -11.39 5.27
C LYS A 8 -16.79 -12.28 6.29
N VAL A 9 -15.97 -11.71 7.17
CA VAL A 9 -15.26 -12.46 8.19
C VAL A 9 -16.07 -12.44 9.49
N ASP A 10 -16.16 -13.58 10.14
CA ASP A 10 -16.74 -13.68 11.49
C ASP A 10 -15.79 -13.00 12.49
N LYS A 11 -16.11 -11.76 12.81
CA LYS A 11 -15.27 -10.90 13.66
C LYS A 11 -15.23 -11.35 15.11
N SER A 12 -16.15 -12.21 15.56
CA SER A 12 -16.17 -12.72 16.93
C SER A 12 -14.96 -13.62 17.24
N LYS A 13 -14.31 -14.14 16.20
CA LYS A 13 -13.13 -15.01 16.31
C LYS A 13 -11.80 -14.25 16.41
N TYR A 14 -11.81 -12.93 16.28
CA TYR A 14 -10.60 -12.13 16.20
C TYR A 14 -10.73 -10.87 17.02
N THR A 15 -9.63 -10.45 17.64
CA THR A 15 -9.48 -9.08 18.14
C THR A 15 -8.94 -8.22 17.03
N LEU A 16 -9.76 -7.32 16.48
CA LEU A 16 -9.42 -6.51 15.31
C LEU A 16 -9.09 -5.07 15.74
N HIS A 17 -7.90 -4.63 15.39
CA HIS A 17 -7.45 -3.26 15.52
C HIS A 17 -7.45 -2.58 14.14
N PHE A 18 -8.16 -1.46 14.01
CA PHE A 18 -8.23 -0.70 12.77
C PHE A 18 -7.43 0.59 12.94
N SER A 19 -6.35 0.69 12.19
CA SER A 19 -5.48 1.86 12.16
C SER A 19 -5.60 2.60 10.84
N ASP A 20 -5.62 3.91 10.88
CA ASP A 20 -5.72 4.78 9.70
C ASP A 20 -5.09 6.13 10.04
N ILE A 21 -4.41 6.74 9.09
CA ILE A 21 -3.81 8.07 9.29
C ILE A 21 -4.85 9.12 9.69
N LYS A 22 -6.09 8.98 9.23
CA LYS A 22 -7.22 9.84 9.63
C LYS A 22 -7.64 9.66 11.08
N THR A 23 -7.26 8.56 11.71
CA THR A 23 -7.44 8.32 13.16
C THR A 23 -6.18 8.61 13.95
N GLY A 24 -5.18 9.22 13.33
CA GLY A 24 -3.91 9.59 13.95
C GLY A 24 -2.89 8.45 14.05
N VAL A 25 -3.11 7.34 13.34
CA VAL A 25 -2.17 6.20 13.37
C VAL A 25 -1.50 6.04 12.00
N ASP A 26 -0.20 6.28 11.96
CA ASP A 26 0.63 6.00 10.80
C ASP A 26 1.04 4.52 10.78
N CYS A 27 0.97 3.87 9.64
CA CYS A 27 1.41 2.47 9.49
C CYS A 27 2.94 2.29 9.65
N ARG A 28 3.69 3.38 9.67
CA ARG A 28 5.14 3.42 9.90
C ARG A 28 5.51 3.58 11.37
N ASP A 29 4.51 3.84 12.23
CA ASP A 29 4.66 4.03 13.68
C ASP A 29 3.37 3.56 14.37
N LEU A 30 3.29 2.26 14.63
CA LEU A 30 2.09 1.63 15.18
C LEU A 30 2.08 1.67 16.71
N PRO A 31 0.96 2.05 17.35
CA PRO A 31 0.87 2.16 18.81
C PRO A 31 0.68 0.79 19.48
N TYR A 32 1.44 -0.21 19.06
CA TYR A 32 1.38 -1.57 19.59
C TYR A 32 2.75 -2.02 20.05
N ASP A 33 2.77 -2.84 21.09
CA ASP A 33 4.00 -3.42 21.65
C ASP A 33 4.69 -4.34 20.63
N ASP A 34 5.99 -4.53 20.81
CA ASP A 34 6.77 -5.51 20.05
C ASP A 34 6.18 -6.90 20.23
N GLN A 35 6.12 -7.66 19.14
CA GLN A 35 5.67 -9.05 19.14
C GLN A 35 4.29 -9.25 19.81
N SER A 36 3.38 -8.32 19.63
CA SER A 36 2.02 -8.36 20.18
C SER A 36 0.95 -8.87 19.21
N MET A 37 1.21 -8.77 17.89
CA MET A 37 0.23 -9.09 16.85
C MET A 37 0.47 -10.45 16.21
N ASP A 38 -0.62 -11.20 15.98
CA ASP A 38 -0.57 -12.47 15.24
C ASP A 38 -0.61 -12.24 13.72
N CYS A 39 -1.28 -11.17 13.29
CA CYS A 39 -1.42 -10.83 11.88
C CYS A 39 -1.50 -9.32 11.69
N VAL A 40 -0.82 -8.82 10.65
CA VAL A 40 -0.92 -7.44 10.18
C VAL A 40 -1.39 -7.44 8.73
N VAL A 41 -2.35 -6.56 8.39
CA VAL A 41 -2.80 -6.34 7.02
C VAL A 41 -2.51 -4.92 6.61
N LEU A 42 -1.66 -4.74 5.59
CA LEU A 42 -1.27 -3.45 5.04
C LEU A 42 -1.98 -3.21 3.70
N ASP A 43 -2.72 -2.12 3.60
CA ASP A 43 -3.35 -1.62 2.36
C ASP A 43 -3.05 -0.10 2.22
N PRO A 44 -1.77 0.30 2.19
CA PRO A 44 -1.39 1.70 2.04
C PRO A 44 -1.61 2.16 0.59
N PRO A 45 -1.53 3.47 0.32
CA PRO A 45 -1.55 4.00 -1.05
C PRO A 45 -0.41 3.40 -1.89
N TYR A 46 -0.76 2.82 -3.02
CA TYR A 46 0.18 2.11 -3.92
C TYR A 46 0.48 2.85 -5.23
N MET A 47 0.20 4.15 -5.27
CA MET A 47 0.41 4.97 -6.47
C MET A 47 1.06 6.30 -6.10
N GLU A 48 2.08 6.70 -6.84
CA GLU A 48 2.78 7.99 -6.65
C GLU A 48 1.84 9.21 -6.65
N GLY A 49 0.72 9.12 -7.35
CA GLY A 49 -0.28 10.17 -7.42
C GLY A 49 -0.77 10.65 -6.05
N PHE A 50 -0.71 9.82 -5.02
CA PHE A 50 -1.07 10.20 -3.65
C PHE A 50 -0.03 11.09 -2.97
N PHE A 51 1.20 11.09 -3.49
CA PHE A 51 2.34 11.83 -2.95
C PHE A 51 2.65 13.13 -3.73
N ARG A 52 1.79 13.52 -4.68
CA ARG A 52 1.96 14.75 -5.47
C ARG A 52 1.06 15.87 -4.97
N ARG A 53 1.65 17.03 -4.76
CA ARG A 53 0.94 18.24 -4.30
C ARG A 53 -0.04 18.79 -5.33
N ASN A 54 0.27 18.71 -6.62
CA ASN A 54 -0.54 19.29 -7.70
C ASN A 54 -0.73 18.28 -8.83
N GLN A 55 -1.99 17.90 -9.09
CA GLN A 55 -2.33 16.85 -10.04
C GLN A 55 -3.31 17.32 -11.13
N SER A 56 -3.44 18.63 -11.35
CA SER A 56 -4.37 19.20 -12.31
C SER A 56 -4.17 18.70 -13.76
N HIS A 57 -2.99 18.19 -14.09
CA HIS A 57 -2.64 17.71 -15.45
C HIS A 57 -2.58 16.19 -15.57
N LEU A 58 -2.86 15.43 -14.51
CA LEU A 58 -2.87 13.97 -14.61
C LEU A 58 -4.22 13.49 -15.14
N ALA A 59 -4.18 12.61 -16.13
CA ALA A 59 -5.38 11.92 -16.61
C ALA A 59 -6.06 11.20 -15.45
N GLY A 60 -7.36 11.41 -15.25
CA GLY A 60 -8.11 10.79 -14.16
C GLY A 60 -8.10 11.57 -12.84
N THR A 61 -7.82 12.87 -12.85
CA THR A 61 -7.82 13.75 -11.67
C THR A 61 -9.06 13.62 -10.79
N GLY A 62 -10.24 13.43 -11.36
CA GLY A 62 -11.49 13.29 -10.61
C GLY A 62 -11.55 12.03 -9.73
N SER A 63 -11.01 10.90 -10.19
CA SER A 63 -10.97 9.67 -9.39
C SER A 63 -9.88 9.71 -8.32
N PHE A 64 -8.77 10.40 -8.56
CA PHE A 64 -7.70 10.54 -7.57
C PHE A 64 -8.04 11.51 -6.44
N ALA A 65 -8.80 12.56 -6.69
CA ALA A 65 -9.21 13.50 -5.64
C ALA A 65 -9.99 12.79 -4.52
N SER A 66 -10.97 11.95 -4.87
CA SER A 66 -11.74 11.19 -3.89
C SER A 66 -10.92 10.17 -3.12
N PHE A 67 -9.89 9.61 -3.73
CA PHE A 67 -8.96 8.71 -3.04
C PHE A 67 -8.05 9.46 -2.07
N ARG A 68 -7.57 10.65 -2.42
CA ARG A 68 -6.76 11.48 -1.51
C ARG A 68 -7.49 11.76 -0.20
N ASP A 69 -8.74 12.20 -0.27
CA ASP A 69 -9.55 12.50 0.90
C ASP A 69 -9.77 11.28 1.81
N HIS A 70 -9.58 10.09 1.27
CA HIS A 70 -9.76 8.84 2.01
C HIS A 70 -8.46 8.25 2.56
N TYR A 71 -7.30 8.55 1.97
CA TYR A 71 -6.03 7.89 2.26
C TYR A 71 -4.91 8.83 2.70
N SER A 72 -5.15 10.14 2.80
CA SER A 72 -4.17 11.12 3.23
C SER A 72 -4.80 12.14 4.19
N ASP A 73 -4.03 12.54 5.19
CA ASP A 73 -4.34 13.68 6.06
C ASP A 73 -3.86 15.01 5.48
N GLY A 74 -3.28 15.00 4.28
CA GLY A 74 -2.69 16.16 3.63
C GLY A 74 -1.22 16.39 3.98
N SER A 75 -0.67 15.78 5.02
CA SER A 75 0.72 15.97 5.46
C SER A 75 1.76 15.41 4.48
N VAL A 76 1.35 14.43 3.69
CA VAL A 76 2.20 13.76 2.68
C VAL A 76 2.59 14.69 1.51
N TYR A 77 1.98 15.87 1.43
CA TYR A 77 2.16 16.82 0.31
C TYR A 77 3.22 17.89 0.55
N GLU A 78 3.76 17.98 1.75
CA GLU A 78 4.88 18.87 2.01
C GLU A 78 6.16 18.26 1.43
N GLN A 79 6.46 18.62 0.19
CA GLN A 79 7.75 18.27 -0.43
C GLN A 79 8.85 19.09 0.22
N LYS A 80 9.46 18.53 1.26
CA LYS A 80 10.73 19.01 1.80
C LYS A 80 11.88 18.42 0.98
N ASP A 81 12.99 19.13 0.88
CA ASP A 81 14.19 18.59 0.27
C ASP A 81 14.65 17.34 1.04
N GLY A 82 15.03 16.29 0.29
CA GLY A 82 15.42 15.00 0.87
C GLY A 82 14.28 13.99 1.08
N VAL A 83 13.00 14.36 0.87
CA VAL A 83 11.88 13.44 0.94
C VAL A 83 11.78 12.64 -0.37
N PRO A 84 11.58 11.30 -0.31
CA PRO A 84 11.38 10.47 -1.50
C PRO A 84 10.25 10.99 -2.39
N LYS A 85 10.45 10.91 -3.71
CA LYS A 85 9.51 11.42 -4.73
C LYS A 85 9.12 10.29 -5.69
N TYR A 86 7.97 10.44 -6.34
CA TYR A 86 7.49 9.48 -7.34
C TYR A 86 7.37 8.06 -6.76
N HIS A 87 7.88 7.07 -7.49
CA HIS A 87 7.87 5.68 -7.07
C HIS A 87 8.67 5.43 -5.78
N ASP A 88 9.74 6.16 -5.56
CA ASP A 88 10.55 6.06 -4.33
C ASP A 88 9.73 6.39 -3.08
N ALA A 89 8.75 7.30 -3.18
CA ALA A 89 7.84 7.60 -2.07
C ALA A 89 6.90 6.44 -1.78
N VAL A 90 6.48 5.70 -2.80
CA VAL A 90 5.64 4.51 -2.64
C VAL A 90 6.44 3.39 -1.97
N THR A 91 7.64 3.11 -2.46
CA THR A 91 8.50 2.07 -1.88
C THR A 91 8.97 2.40 -0.47
N ASP A 92 9.30 3.66 -0.18
CA ASP A 92 9.66 4.09 1.18
C ASP A 92 8.53 3.85 2.18
N LEU A 93 7.28 4.15 1.79
CA LEU A 93 6.12 3.87 2.62
C LEU A 93 5.99 2.37 2.92
N TYR A 94 6.06 1.51 1.88
CA TYR A 94 5.98 0.07 2.07
C TYR A 94 7.12 -0.48 2.91
N TYR A 95 8.35 -0.03 2.68
CA TYR A 95 9.52 -0.49 3.40
C TYR A 95 9.48 -0.10 4.87
N SER A 96 9.08 1.13 5.16
CA SER A 96 8.92 1.59 6.54
C SER A 96 7.78 0.89 7.25
N ALA A 97 6.61 0.77 6.61
CA ALA A 97 5.49 0.02 7.17
C ALA A 97 5.80 -1.48 7.36
N GLY A 98 6.61 -2.08 6.46
CA GLY A 98 7.05 -3.46 6.59
C GLY A 98 7.99 -3.69 7.76
N ARG A 99 8.92 -2.76 8.03
CA ARG A 99 9.77 -2.81 9.23
C ARG A 99 8.94 -2.69 10.50
N GLU A 100 7.98 -1.78 10.51
CA GLU A 100 7.11 -1.58 11.66
C GLU A 100 6.18 -2.77 11.89
N ALA A 101 5.61 -3.33 10.82
CA ALA A 101 4.86 -4.59 10.91
C ALA A 101 5.72 -5.73 11.44
N HIS A 102 7.02 -5.80 11.05
CA HIS A 102 7.94 -6.79 11.58
C HIS A 102 8.16 -6.62 13.09
N ARG A 103 8.26 -5.40 13.58
CA ARG A 103 8.40 -5.13 15.01
C ARG A 103 7.22 -5.67 15.80
N VAL A 104 6.00 -5.31 15.41
CA VAL A 104 4.78 -5.67 16.16
C VAL A 104 4.33 -7.12 15.99
N LEU A 105 4.71 -7.79 14.89
CA LEU A 105 4.36 -9.19 14.67
C LEU A 105 5.12 -10.12 15.61
N LYS A 106 4.42 -11.11 16.13
CA LYS A 106 5.03 -12.26 16.81
C LYS A 106 5.89 -13.07 15.84
N LYS A 107 6.79 -13.88 16.36
CA LYS A 107 7.48 -14.91 15.56
C LYS A 107 6.45 -15.83 14.89
N ASN A 108 6.66 -16.16 13.63
CA ASN A 108 5.71 -16.87 12.76
C ASN A 108 4.38 -16.11 12.49
N GLY A 109 4.27 -14.85 12.90
CA GLY A 109 3.13 -14.00 12.60
C GLY A 109 3.02 -13.71 11.10
N ILE A 110 1.80 -13.44 10.65
CA ILE A 110 1.48 -13.28 9.23
C ILE A 110 1.39 -11.78 8.87
N LEU A 111 2.07 -11.40 7.80
CA LEU A 111 1.88 -10.10 7.16
C LEU A 111 1.19 -10.29 5.81
N ILE A 112 0.08 -9.58 5.59
CA ILE A 112 -0.61 -9.54 4.30
C ILE A 112 -0.47 -8.13 3.76
N VAL A 113 0.06 -7.99 2.55
CA VAL A 113 0.29 -6.69 1.91
C VAL A 113 -0.48 -6.63 0.60
N LYS A 114 -1.35 -5.65 0.48
CA LYS A 114 -1.98 -5.35 -0.79
C LYS A 114 -1.19 -4.29 -1.53
N THR A 115 -0.87 -4.55 -2.79
CA THR A 115 -0.17 -3.61 -3.67
C THR A 115 -0.62 -3.74 -5.12
N GLN A 116 -0.14 -2.82 -5.94
CA GLN A 116 -0.30 -2.84 -7.39
C GLN A 116 0.97 -2.29 -8.03
N ASP A 117 1.35 -2.84 -9.18
CA ASP A 117 2.41 -2.24 -9.99
C ASP A 117 1.97 -0.91 -10.56
N GLU A 118 2.88 0.01 -10.71
CA GLU A 118 2.57 1.33 -11.22
C GLU A 118 3.48 1.76 -12.38
N VAL A 119 3.03 2.78 -13.08
CA VAL A 119 3.86 3.55 -14.00
C VAL A 119 4.12 4.90 -13.37
N SER A 120 5.37 5.17 -13.04
CA SER A 120 5.83 6.41 -12.46
C SER A 120 6.91 7.02 -13.35
N ALA A 121 6.87 8.33 -13.58
CA ALA A 121 7.82 9.05 -14.45
C ALA A 121 8.00 8.37 -15.82
N ASN A 122 6.93 7.86 -16.43
CA ASN A 122 6.91 7.12 -17.69
C ASN A 122 7.72 5.80 -17.70
N LYS A 123 8.00 5.23 -16.52
CA LYS A 123 8.69 3.96 -16.33
C LYS A 123 7.77 2.97 -15.60
N GLN A 124 7.76 1.72 -16.06
CA GLN A 124 7.06 0.63 -15.37
C GLN A 124 7.87 0.18 -14.15
N HIS A 125 7.20 0.11 -13.00
CA HIS A 125 7.74 -0.44 -11.76
C HIS A 125 6.97 -1.71 -11.38
N LEU A 126 7.69 -2.76 -11.03
CA LEU A 126 7.14 -4.02 -10.52
C LEU A 126 7.15 -3.96 -9.00
N THR A 127 6.28 -3.12 -8.44
CA THR A 127 6.23 -2.80 -7.01
C THR A 127 6.13 -4.04 -6.14
N HIS A 128 5.35 -5.05 -6.57
CA HIS A 128 5.22 -6.31 -5.82
C HIS A 128 6.57 -7.06 -5.71
N VAL A 129 7.39 -7.06 -6.76
CA VAL A 129 8.72 -7.69 -6.74
C VAL A 129 9.67 -6.93 -5.82
N GLU A 130 9.63 -5.60 -5.86
CA GLU A 130 10.48 -4.75 -5.02
C GLU A 130 10.14 -4.94 -3.53
N ILE A 131 8.85 -5.04 -3.19
CA ILE A 131 8.39 -5.33 -1.82
C ILE A 131 8.85 -6.72 -1.38
N ILE A 132 8.68 -7.75 -2.20
CA ILE A 132 9.12 -9.11 -1.88
C ILE A 132 10.62 -9.11 -1.58
N ASN A 133 11.43 -8.60 -2.50
CA ASN A 133 12.89 -8.56 -2.36
C ASN A 133 13.35 -7.82 -1.09
N TYR A 134 12.66 -6.74 -0.74
CA TYR A 134 13.01 -5.98 0.47
C TYR A 134 12.59 -6.72 1.74
N TYR A 135 11.38 -7.29 1.76
CA TYR A 135 10.85 -7.94 2.96
C TYR A 135 11.63 -9.22 3.30
N GLU A 136 12.05 -9.99 2.31
CA GLU A 136 12.91 -11.15 2.54
C GLU A 136 14.27 -10.76 3.17
N LYS A 137 14.83 -9.59 2.78
CA LYS A 137 16.07 -9.09 3.39
C LYS A 137 15.92 -8.66 4.85
N ILE A 138 14.71 -8.29 5.29
CA ILE A 138 14.46 -7.86 6.66
C ILE A 138 13.87 -8.95 7.56
N GLY A 139 13.86 -10.21 7.10
CA GLY A 139 13.50 -11.36 7.94
C GLY A 139 12.07 -11.89 7.74
N TYR A 140 11.48 -11.62 6.57
CA TYR A 140 10.26 -12.31 6.17
C TYR A 140 10.55 -13.47 5.21
N TYR A 141 9.68 -14.46 5.24
CA TYR A 141 9.57 -15.50 4.22
C TYR A 141 8.33 -15.23 3.38
N THR A 142 8.48 -15.14 2.06
CA THR A 142 7.34 -15.00 1.14
C THR A 142 6.62 -16.34 1.04
N LYS A 143 5.42 -16.41 1.64
CA LYS A 143 4.64 -17.64 1.70
C LYS A 143 3.75 -17.83 0.49
N ASP A 144 3.10 -16.74 0.00
CA ASP A 144 2.14 -16.83 -1.09
C ASP A 144 1.93 -15.49 -1.79
N LEU A 145 1.36 -15.54 -3.01
CA LEU A 145 0.98 -14.39 -3.81
C LEU A 145 -0.36 -14.66 -4.49
N PHE A 146 -1.35 -13.79 -4.25
CA PHE A 146 -2.63 -13.84 -4.94
C PHE A 146 -2.79 -12.66 -5.87
N VAL A 147 -3.29 -12.90 -7.10
CA VAL A 147 -3.62 -11.87 -8.07
C VAL A 147 -5.13 -11.67 -8.08
N VAL A 148 -5.59 -10.46 -7.76
CA VAL A 148 -7.00 -10.09 -7.81
C VAL A 148 -7.25 -9.26 -9.05
N VAL A 149 -7.95 -9.82 -10.01
CA VAL A 149 -8.34 -9.16 -11.25
C VAL A 149 -9.70 -8.48 -11.08
N ARG A 150 -9.80 -7.22 -11.53
CA ARG A 150 -11.08 -6.50 -11.55
C ARG A 150 -11.85 -6.86 -12.82
N ASN A 151 -13.13 -7.18 -12.66
CA ASN A 151 -14.02 -7.46 -13.80
C ASN A 151 -14.42 -6.20 -14.58
N ASN A 152 -14.26 -5.03 -14.00
CA ASN A 152 -14.58 -3.77 -14.65
C ASN A 152 -13.47 -3.37 -15.64
N LYS A 153 -13.87 -2.79 -16.77
CA LYS A 153 -12.89 -2.20 -17.71
C LYS A 153 -12.10 -1.10 -17.00
N PRO A 154 -10.78 -1.01 -17.23
CA PRO A 154 -9.99 0.12 -16.73
C PRO A 154 -10.59 1.43 -17.22
N ASN A 155 -10.62 2.46 -16.38
CA ASN A 155 -11.12 3.76 -16.76
C ASN A 155 -10.42 4.27 -18.02
N VAL A 156 -11.20 4.76 -18.99
CA VAL A 156 -10.67 5.38 -20.19
C VAL A 156 -10.02 6.71 -19.79
N SER A 157 -8.70 6.82 -19.99
CA SER A 157 -8.02 8.11 -19.80
C SER A 157 -8.17 8.98 -21.04
N THR A 158 -8.05 10.29 -20.87
CA THR A 158 -7.98 11.27 -21.96
C THR A 158 -6.63 11.24 -22.70
N ILE A 159 -5.74 10.33 -22.34
CA ILE A 159 -4.41 10.18 -22.97
C ILE A 159 -4.59 9.75 -24.43
N LYS A 160 -4.14 10.58 -25.36
CA LYS A 160 -4.25 10.35 -26.82
C LYS A 160 -3.40 9.14 -27.29
N LYS A 161 -2.27 8.87 -26.61
CA LYS A 161 -1.38 7.75 -26.94
C LYS A 161 -1.06 6.98 -25.66
N GLN A 162 -1.49 5.72 -25.61
CA GLN A 162 -1.17 4.82 -24.50
C GLN A 162 0.17 4.14 -24.77
N VAL A 163 1.14 4.34 -23.89
CA VAL A 163 2.49 3.75 -23.97
C VAL A 163 2.59 2.49 -23.11
N HIS A 164 1.94 2.49 -21.94
CA HIS A 164 1.98 1.39 -20.99
C HIS A 164 0.63 0.70 -20.86
N ALA A 165 0.65 -0.60 -20.61
CA ALA A 165 -0.56 -1.35 -20.31
C ALA A 165 -1.27 -0.83 -19.06
N ARG A 166 -2.59 -0.75 -19.11
CA ARG A 166 -3.41 -0.39 -17.95
C ARG A 166 -3.45 -1.53 -16.95
N LYS A 167 -3.28 -1.20 -15.67
CA LYS A 167 -3.38 -2.20 -14.60
C LYS A 167 -4.84 -2.44 -14.24
N ASN A 168 -5.27 -3.68 -14.33
CA ASN A 168 -6.62 -4.13 -13.96
C ASN A 168 -6.60 -5.17 -12.84
N HIS A 169 -5.49 -5.29 -12.16
CA HIS A 169 -5.25 -6.26 -11.09
C HIS A 169 -4.50 -5.62 -9.94
N SER A 170 -4.57 -6.26 -8.80
CA SER A 170 -3.74 -5.98 -7.63
C SER A 170 -3.23 -7.29 -7.04
N TYR A 171 -2.20 -7.20 -6.22
CA TYR A 171 -1.58 -8.33 -5.56
C TYR A 171 -1.92 -8.32 -4.08
N PHE A 172 -2.09 -9.51 -3.51
CA PHE A 172 -2.00 -9.75 -2.08
C PHE A 172 -0.79 -10.63 -1.84
N LEU A 173 0.22 -10.07 -1.22
CA LEU A 173 1.45 -10.75 -0.85
C LEU A 173 1.30 -11.25 0.58
N VAL A 174 1.62 -12.51 0.83
CA VAL A 174 1.54 -13.13 2.15
C VAL A 174 2.94 -13.48 2.61
N PHE A 175 3.31 -12.97 3.76
CA PHE A 175 4.62 -13.20 4.38
C PHE A 175 4.47 -13.79 5.76
N VAL A 176 5.51 -14.53 6.18
CA VAL A 176 5.67 -15.04 7.54
C VAL A 176 6.92 -14.38 8.15
N LYS A 177 6.82 -13.82 9.34
CA LYS A 177 7.98 -13.35 10.09
C LYS A 177 8.80 -14.55 10.58
N LEU A 178 10.10 -14.58 10.26
CA LEU A 178 11.04 -15.62 10.71
C LEU A 178 11.54 -15.41 12.13
#